data_4ca89f606e57a48b18c4ca8fb46922b1
#
_entry.id   4ca89f606e57a48b18c4ca8fb46922b1
#
_cell.length_a   1.000
_cell.length_b   1.000
_cell.length_c   1.000
_cell.angle_alpha   90.00
_cell.angle_beta   90.00
_cell.angle_gamma   90.00
#
_symmetry.space_group_name_H-M   'P 1'
#
loop_
_entity.id
_entity.type
_entity.pdbx_description
1 polymer ?
#
loop_
_entity_poly.entity_id
_entity_poly.type
_entity_poly.pdbx_seq_one_letter_code
_entity_poly.pdbx_strand_id
1 'polypeptide(L)'
;MYDIAVIGAGVVGGMIARTLSAYDVSICILEAKNDVATGASCANSAIVHAGFDAKEGSLKALLTVRGSEMMEQVCRELGVKYKNNGSLVIGFDEEDAKTLEGLYQRGCANNVKNLRLLSCDELRALEPNISKNATCALHAPTGSIVCPYELTVASVGNAMDNGADL
;
A
#
# COMPACT_ATOMS: atom_id res chain seq x y z
N MET A 1 -25.69 16.35 -16.89
CA MET A 1 -25.84 14.87 -16.85
C MET A 1 -24.39 14.32 -16.83
N TYR A 2 -24.08 13.36 -15.98
CA TYR A 2 -22.73 12.79 -15.93
C TYR A 2 -22.71 11.43 -16.62
N ASP A 3 -21.59 11.10 -17.23
CA ASP A 3 -21.35 9.79 -17.84
C ASP A 3 -21.02 8.75 -16.78
N ILE A 4 -20.32 9.17 -15.70
CA ILE A 4 -19.87 8.29 -14.63
C ILE A 4 -20.14 8.91 -13.27
N ALA A 5 -20.68 8.12 -12.34
CA ALA A 5 -20.78 8.46 -10.93
C ALA A 5 -19.90 7.53 -10.10
N VAL A 6 -18.96 8.10 -9.35
CA VAL A 6 -18.10 7.38 -8.39
C VAL A 6 -18.71 7.55 -7.01
N ILE A 7 -19.07 6.45 -6.35
CA ILE A 7 -19.70 6.49 -5.02
C ILE A 7 -18.63 6.28 -3.95
N GLY A 8 -18.41 7.31 -3.14
CA GLY A 8 -17.45 7.38 -2.05
C GLY A 8 -16.15 8.09 -2.44
N ALA A 9 -15.78 9.11 -1.65
CA ALA A 9 -14.53 9.87 -1.80
C ALA A 9 -13.43 9.39 -0.84
N GLY A 10 -13.34 8.07 -0.64
CA GLY A 10 -12.17 7.42 -0.05
C GLY A 10 -11.05 7.25 -1.09
N VAL A 11 -9.88 6.71 -0.67
CA VAL A 11 -8.72 6.53 -1.57
C VAL A 11 -9.05 5.76 -2.84
N VAL A 12 -9.90 4.74 -2.77
CA VAL A 12 -10.29 3.95 -3.96
C VAL A 12 -11.09 4.79 -4.93
N GLY A 13 -12.13 5.49 -4.45
CA GLY A 13 -12.94 6.37 -5.30
C GLY A 13 -12.12 7.52 -5.89
N GLY A 14 -11.28 8.16 -5.07
CA GLY A 14 -10.37 9.21 -5.53
C GLY A 14 -9.42 8.74 -6.64
N MET A 15 -8.80 7.57 -6.48
CA MET A 15 -7.90 7.00 -7.50
C MET A 15 -8.64 6.59 -8.78
N ILE A 16 -9.87 6.09 -8.66
CA ILE A 16 -10.72 5.78 -9.82
C ILE A 16 -11.07 7.07 -10.57
N ALA A 17 -11.57 8.07 -9.85
CA ALA A 17 -11.95 9.36 -10.45
C ALA A 17 -10.74 10.04 -11.12
N ARG A 18 -9.57 10.06 -10.44
CA ARG A 18 -8.31 10.54 -11.01
C ARG A 18 -7.95 9.82 -12.31
N THR A 19 -8.08 8.50 -12.33
CA THR A 19 -7.74 7.73 -13.54
C THR A 19 -8.71 8.01 -14.68
N LEU A 20 -10.00 8.12 -14.37
CA LEU A 20 -11.04 8.39 -15.36
C LEU A 20 -10.99 9.83 -15.88
N SER A 21 -10.55 10.81 -15.07
CA SER A 21 -10.45 12.21 -15.50
C SER A 21 -9.36 12.46 -16.57
N ALA A 22 -8.57 11.45 -16.92
CA ALA A 22 -7.68 11.49 -18.08
C ALA A 22 -8.41 11.22 -19.42
N TYR A 23 -9.71 10.89 -19.39
CA TYR A 23 -10.53 10.61 -20.57
C TYR A 23 -11.57 11.70 -20.76
N ASP A 24 -12.09 11.81 -21.97
CA ASP A 24 -13.17 12.76 -22.31
C ASP A 24 -14.53 12.22 -21.84
N VAL A 25 -14.74 12.24 -20.53
CA VAL A 25 -15.95 11.79 -19.83
C VAL A 25 -16.27 12.73 -18.67
N SER A 26 -17.57 13.00 -18.45
CA SER A 26 -18.02 13.79 -17.32
C SER A 26 -18.18 12.92 -16.07
N ILE A 27 -17.54 13.31 -14.96
CA ILE A 27 -17.47 12.52 -13.73
C ILE A 27 -18.06 13.29 -12.56
N CYS A 28 -18.91 12.64 -11.75
CA CYS A 28 -19.22 13.13 -10.42
C CYS A 28 -18.77 12.12 -9.34
N ILE A 29 -18.26 12.64 -8.25
CA ILE A 29 -17.92 11.88 -7.04
C ILE A 29 -19.00 12.18 -6.00
N LEU A 30 -19.65 11.15 -5.46
CA LEU A 30 -20.71 11.30 -4.47
C LEU A 30 -20.18 10.81 -3.11
N GLU A 31 -20.04 11.75 -2.16
CA GLU A 31 -19.63 11.43 -0.80
C GLU A 31 -20.81 11.68 0.17
N ALA A 32 -21.04 10.72 1.08
CA ALA A 32 -22.15 10.81 2.05
C ALA A 32 -21.80 11.69 3.27
N LYS A 33 -20.53 11.95 3.48
CA LYS A 33 -20.02 12.77 4.58
C LYS A 33 -19.72 14.19 4.11
N ASN A 34 -19.36 15.05 5.05
CA ASN A 34 -19.04 16.45 4.78
C ASN A 34 -17.61 16.69 4.28
N ASP A 35 -16.81 15.63 4.14
CA ASP A 35 -15.43 15.71 3.66
C ASP A 35 -14.96 14.38 3.09
N VAL A 36 -13.88 14.40 2.30
CA VAL A 36 -13.21 13.21 1.75
C VAL A 36 -12.44 12.44 2.83
N ALA A 37 -12.09 11.21 2.56
CA ALA A 37 -11.27 10.37 3.44
C ALA A 37 -11.83 10.12 4.86
N THR A 38 -13.08 10.37 5.15
CA THR A 38 -13.68 10.27 6.50
C THR A 38 -13.90 8.83 6.99
N GLY A 39 -13.64 7.83 6.15
CA GLY A 39 -13.75 6.40 6.49
C GLY A 39 -12.40 5.74 6.74
N ALA A 40 -12.22 4.50 6.26
CA ALA A 40 -10.98 3.73 6.42
C ALA A 40 -9.74 4.42 5.86
N SER A 41 -9.89 5.36 4.92
CA SER A 41 -8.77 6.08 4.32
C SER A 41 -8.07 7.05 5.28
N CYS A 42 -8.71 7.51 6.38
CA CYS A 42 -8.05 8.33 7.39
C CYS A 42 -7.55 7.52 8.60
N ALA A 43 -7.97 6.26 8.75
CA ALA A 43 -7.74 5.46 9.94
C ALA A 43 -7.21 4.06 9.57
N ASN A 44 -5.94 4.00 9.21
CA ASN A 44 -5.23 2.76 8.88
C ASN A 44 -3.75 2.86 9.25
N SER A 45 -2.96 1.81 9.01
CA SER A 45 -1.55 1.73 9.40
C SER A 45 -0.59 2.48 8.46
N ALA A 46 -1.07 3.11 7.40
CA ALA A 46 -0.25 3.82 6.40
C ALA A 46 0.76 2.94 5.64
N ILE A 47 0.63 1.62 5.74
CA ILE A 47 1.57 0.68 5.13
C ILE A 47 1.18 0.38 3.69
N VAL A 48 2.12 0.54 2.78
CA VAL A 48 2.08 -0.01 1.43
C VAL A 48 2.66 -1.42 1.49
N HIS A 49 1.79 -2.41 1.53
CA HIS A 49 2.18 -3.80 1.71
C HIS A 49 2.92 -4.35 0.49
N ALA A 50 4.00 -5.09 0.74
CA ALA A 50 4.79 -5.74 -0.31
C ALA A 50 4.04 -6.89 -1.03
N GLY A 51 3.10 -7.58 -0.34
CA GLY A 51 2.26 -8.63 -0.93
C GLY A 51 2.63 -10.07 -0.58
N PHE A 52 3.54 -10.28 0.38
CA PHE A 52 4.00 -11.61 0.78
C PHE A 52 2.97 -12.43 1.58
N ASP A 53 2.00 -11.76 2.23
CA ASP A 53 1.00 -12.39 3.10
C ASP A 53 -0.26 -12.85 2.35
N ALA A 54 -0.54 -12.31 1.19
CA ALA A 54 -1.74 -12.60 0.43
C ALA A 54 -1.69 -14.02 -0.17
N LYS A 55 -2.86 -14.69 -0.18
CA LYS A 55 -2.98 -16.03 -0.76
C LYS A 55 -2.54 -16.03 -2.22
N GLU A 56 -1.67 -16.97 -2.58
CA GLU A 56 -1.18 -17.16 -3.94
C GLU A 56 -2.34 -17.29 -4.95
N GLY A 57 -2.17 -16.68 -6.12
CA GLY A 57 -3.16 -16.68 -7.21
C GLY A 57 -4.41 -15.84 -6.95
N SER A 58 -4.51 -15.14 -5.82
CA SER A 58 -5.65 -14.27 -5.53
C SER A 58 -5.48 -12.89 -6.17
N LEU A 59 -6.62 -12.22 -6.46
CA LEU A 59 -6.60 -10.82 -6.88
C LEU A 59 -5.94 -9.91 -5.85
N LYS A 60 -6.07 -10.23 -4.54
CA LYS A 60 -5.39 -9.50 -3.47
C LYS A 60 -3.88 -9.56 -3.67
N ALA A 61 -3.31 -10.73 -3.93
CA ALA A 61 -1.87 -10.88 -4.17
C ALA A 61 -1.41 -10.05 -5.38
N LEU A 62 -2.06 -10.25 -6.51
CA LEU A 62 -1.75 -9.56 -7.76
C LEU A 62 -1.81 -8.03 -7.60
N LEU A 63 -2.93 -7.52 -7.06
CA LEU A 63 -3.16 -6.08 -6.95
C LEU A 63 -2.29 -5.43 -5.86
N THR A 64 -1.97 -6.13 -4.78
CA THR A 64 -1.07 -5.61 -3.74
C THR A 64 0.35 -5.42 -4.29
N VAL A 65 0.90 -6.42 -4.97
CA VAL A 65 2.25 -6.32 -5.58
C VAL A 65 2.28 -5.21 -6.62
N ARG A 66 1.32 -5.19 -7.55
CA ARG A 66 1.23 -4.15 -8.58
C ARG A 66 1.05 -2.75 -7.98
N GLY A 67 0.19 -2.60 -6.98
CA GLY A 67 -0.04 -1.33 -6.29
C GLY A 67 1.21 -0.84 -5.58
N SER A 68 1.96 -1.73 -4.93
CA SER A 68 3.24 -1.42 -4.30
C SER A 68 4.26 -0.88 -5.31
N GLU A 69 4.37 -1.51 -6.47
CA GLU A 69 5.28 -1.09 -7.55
C GLU A 69 4.93 0.28 -8.15
N MET A 70 3.64 0.63 -8.17
CA MET A 70 3.15 1.89 -8.73
C MET A 70 3.20 3.04 -7.73
N MET A 71 3.18 2.77 -6.42
CA MET A 71 2.90 3.77 -5.38
C MET A 71 3.89 4.93 -5.36
N GLU A 72 5.18 4.68 -5.54
CA GLU A 72 6.19 5.75 -5.57
C GLU A 72 5.92 6.76 -6.68
N GLN A 73 5.60 6.28 -7.89
CA GLN A 73 5.28 7.15 -9.02
C GLN A 73 3.99 7.94 -8.77
N VAL A 74 2.94 7.27 -8.31
CA VAL A 74 1.65 7.92 -7.97
C VAL A 74 1.86 9.01 -6.93
N CYS A 75 2.60 8.75 -5.87
CA CYS A 75 2.89 9.74 -4.84
C CYS A 75 3.70 10.93 -5.39
N ARG A 76 4.65 10.69 -6.29
CA ARG A 76 5.42 11.75 -6.96
C ARG A 76 4.54 12.64 -7.82
N GLU A 77 3.64 12.05 -8.60
CA GLU A 77 2.69 12.77 -9.47
C GLU A 77 1.70 13.60 -8.66
N LEU A 78 1.29 13.12 -7.50
CA LEU A 78 0.33 13.80 -6.61
C LEU A 78 0.99 14.73 -5.58
N GLY A 79 2.34 14.80 -5.51
CA GLY A 79 3.05 15.58 -4.51
C GLY A 79 2.91 15.04 -3.08
N VAL A 80 2.55 13.76 -2.91
CA VAL A 80 2.37 13.11 -1.61
C VAL A 80 3.68 12.49 -1.14
N LYS A 81 3.97 12.63 0.16
CA LYS A 81 5.19 12.04 0.75
C LYS A 81 5.12 10.52 0.73
N TYR A 82 6.17 9.91 0.21
CA TYR A 82 6.36 8.47 0.16
C TYR A 82 7.72 8.11 0.78
N LYS A 83 7.76 7.03 1.56
CA LYS A 83 9.02 6.54 2.14
C LYS A 83 9.10 5.03 1.95
N ASN A 84 10.06 4.59 1.15
CA ASN A 84 10.43 3.18 1.03
C ASN A 84 11.44 2.85 2.17
N ASN A 85 10.92 2.34 3.27
CA ASN A 85 11.72 1.96 4.45
C ASN A 85 11.80 0.44 4.65
N GLY A 86 11.19 -0.34 3.76
CA GLY A 86 11.05 -1.77 3.92
C GLY A 86 10.07 -2.16 5.03
N SER A 87 9.86 -3.45 5.18
CA SER A 87 9.13 -4.02 6.33
C SER A 87 9.83 -5.28 6.84
N LEU A 88 9.73 -5.51 8.15
CA LEU A 88 10.28 -6.66 8.84
C LEU A 88 9.14 -7.40 9.54
N VAL A 89 9.06 -8.71 9.34
CA VAL A 89 8.26 -9.60 10.18
C VAL A 89 9.23 -10.37 11.06
N ILE A 90 9.12 -10.20 12.38
CA ILE A 90 10.10 -10.68 13.34
C ILE A 90 9.70 -12.05 13.87
N GLY A 91 10.65 -12.97 13.96
CA GLY A 91 10.53 -14.25 14.63
C GLY A 91 11.34 -14.33 15.92
N PHE A 92 10.82 -15.06 16.89
CA PHE A 92 11.42 -15.20 18.22
C PHE A 92 11.83 -16.64 18.54
N ASP A 93 11.26 -17.62 17.86
CA ASP A 93 11.53 -19.04 18.09
C ASP A 93 11.50 -19.85 16.78
N GLU A 94 11.61 -21.18 16.89
CA GLU A 94 11.60 -22.10 15.74
C GLU A 94 10.24 -22.21 15.03
N GLU A 95 9.13 -21.99 15.74
CA GLU A 95 7.79 -21.99 15.15
C GLU A 95 7.56 -20.75 14.30
N ASP A 96 8.01 -19.60 14.83
CA ASP A 96 8.04 -18.35 14.07
C ASP A 96 8.93 -18.46 12.83
N ALA A 97 10.12 -19.08 12.95
CA ALA A 97 11.01 -19.28 11.81
C ALA A 97 10.35 -20.10 10.69
N LYS A 98 9.57 -21.15 11.02
CA LYS A 98 8.79 -21.93 10.04
C LYS A 98 7.69 -21.09 9.40
N THR A 99 7.03 -20.25 10.20
CA THR A 99 6.00 -19.32 9.72
C THR A 99 6.58 -18.32 8.73
N LEU A 100 7.76 -17.75 9.05
CA LEU A 100 8.47 -16.82 8.16
C LEU A 100 8.92 -17.48 6.86
N GLU A 101 9.38 -18.74 6.91
CA GLU A 101 9.69 -19.52 5.70
C GLU A 101 8.43 -19.68 4.82
N GLY A 102 7.28 -20.01 5.41
CA GLY A 102 6.01 -20.08 4.67
C GLY A 102 5.58 -18.77 4.04
N LEU A 103 5.80 -17.64 4.73
CA LEU A 103 5.56 -16.29 4.18
C LEU A 103 6.55 -15.96 3.05
N TYR A 104 7.81 -16.33 3.19
CA TYR A 104 8.82 -16.15 2.17
C TYR A 104 8.45 -16.89 0.87
N GLN A 105 8.11 -18.19 0.97
CA GLN A 105 7.71 -19.00 -0.18
C GLN A 105 6.48 -18.41 -0.88
N ARG A 106 5.48 -18.01 -0.10
CA ARG A 106 4.27 -17.36 -0.62
C ARG A 106 4.59 -16.03 -1.30
N GLY A 107 5.45 -15.22 -0.71
CA GLY A 107 5.86 -13.95 -1.29
C GLY A 107 6.64 -14.12 -2.60
N CYS A 108 7.51 -15.14 -2.69
CA CYS A 108 8.18 -15.52 -3.94
C CYS A 108 7.17 -15.94 -5.01
N ALA A 109 6.19 -16.77 -4.66
CA ALA A 109 5.11 -17.19 -5.56
C ALA A 109 4.25 -16.01 -6.03
N ASN A 110 4.06 -14.98 -5.18
CA ASN A 110 3.38 -13.73 -5.52
C ASN A 110 4.26 -12.74 -6.30
N ASN A 111 5.49 -13.08 -6.64
CA ASN A 111 6.47 -12.23 -7.33
C ASN A 111 6.89 -10.97 -6.53
N VAL A 112 6.88 -11.03 -5.20
CA VAL A 112 7.43 -9.96 -4.36
C VAL A 112 8.95 -9.93 -4.53
N LYS A 113 9.48 -8.77 -4.91
CA LYS A 113 10.90 -8.61 -5.25
C LYS A 113 11.78 -8.50 -4.00
N ASN A 114 12.96 -9.11 -4.08
CA ASN A 114 14.05 -8.95 -3.10
C ASN A 114 13.68 -9.38 -1.67
N LEU A 115 12.69 -10.26 -1.50
CA LEU A 115 12.37 -10.85 -0.20
C LEU A 115 13.58 -11.62 0.32
N ARG A 116 13.84 -11.52 1.62
CA ARG A 116 14.96 -12.21 2.27
C ARG A 116 14.56 -12.68 3.66
N LEU A 117 14.97 -13.90 4.01
CA LEU A 117 15.04 -14.33 5.39
C LEU A 117 16.36 -13.82 5.98
N LEU A 118 16.30 -13.18 7.12
CA LEU A 118 17.46 -12.62 7.85
C LEU A 118 17.76 -13.49 9.06
N SER A 119 19.05 -13.76 9.26
CA SER A 119 19.59 -14.27 10.53
C SER A 119 19.52 -13.19 11.62
N CYS A 120 19.74 -13.60 12.86
CA CYS A 120 19.79 -12.69 14.00
C CYS A 120 20.82 -11.55 13.81
N ASP A 121 22.00 -11.88 13.27
CA ASP A 121 23.07 -10.90 13.08
C ASP A 121 22.73 -9.90 11.95
N GLU A 122 22.17 -10.39 10.84
CA GLU A 122 21.70 -9.53 9.74
C GLU A 122 20.55 -8.62 10.18
N LEU A 123 19.61 -9.16 10.98
CA LEU A 123 18.51 -8.39 11.54
C LEU A 123 18.99 -7.25 12.43
N ARG A 124 19.96 -7.54 13.33
CA ARG A 124 20.53 -6.53 14.23
C ARG A 124 21.39 -5.50 13.51
N ALA A 125 22.04 -5.89 12.43
CA ALA A 125 22.77 -4.96 11.59
C ALA A 125 21.84 -4.00 10.87
N LEU A 126 20.65 -4.48 10.45
CA LEU A 126 19.64 -3.67 9.76
C LEU A 126 18.84 -2.79 10.73
N GLU A 127 18.45 -3.34 11.89
CA GLU A 127 17.67 -2.63 12.92
C GLU A 127 18.33 -2.83 14.32
N PRO A 128 19.27 -1.96 14.69
CA PRO A 128 20.04 -2.10 15.95
C PRO A 128 19.18 -2.03 17.21
N ASN A 129 18.00 -1.42 17.14
CA ASN A 129 17.08 -1.26 18.28
C ASN A 129 16.04 -2.38 18.40
N ILE A 130 16.20 -3.44 17.61
CA ILE A 130 15.27 -4.58 17.67
C ILE A 130 15.36 -5.29 19.03
N SER A 131 14.29 -5.98 19.42
CA SER A 131 14.26 -6.79 20.63
C SER A 131 15.46 -7.74 20.70
N LYS A 132 16.08 -7.86 21.86
CA LYS A 132 17.19 -8.81 22.09
C LYS A 132 16.75 -10.27 21.94
N ASN A 133 15.45 -10.54 22.07
CA ASN A 133 14.87 -11.88 21.92
C ASN A 133 14.56 -12.24 20.47
N ALA A 134 14.68 -11.30 19.53
CA ALA A 134 14.46 -11.58 18.12
C ALA A 134 15.58 -12.49 17.58
N THR A 135 15.20 -13.56 16.90
CA THR A 135 16.12 -14.59 16.39
C THR A 135 16.28 -14.57 14.88
N CYS A 136 15.23 -14.15 14.17
CA CYS A 136 15.18 -14.11 12.70
C CYS A 136 14.14 -13.10 12.23
N ALA A 137 14.11 -12.80 10.93
CA ALA A 137 13.07 -11.99 10.34
C ALA A 137 12.85 -12.31 8.84
N LEU A 138 11.66 -12.02 8.34
CA LEU A 138 11.41 -11.84 6.91
C LEU A 138 11.54 -10.35 6.59
N HIS A 139 12.43 -9.99 5.70
CA HIS A 139 12.62 -8.62 5.19
C HIS A 139 11.99 -8.48 3.81
N ALA A 140 11.07 -7.54 3.67
CA ALA A 140 10.46 -7.14 2.41
C ALA A 140 10.88 -5.70 2.06
N PRO A 141 11.94 -5.50 1.25
CA PRO A 141 12.46 -4.17 0.92
C PRO A 141 11.47 -3.28 0.16
N THR A 142 10.48 -3.88 -0.51
CA THR A 142 9.43 -3.16 -1.24
C THR A 142 8.30 -2.65 -0.37
N GLY A 143 8.28 -3.00 0.92
CA GLY A 143 7.36 -2.41 1.89
C GLY A 143 7.67 -0.93 2.10
N SER A 144 6.64 -0.10 2.20
CA SER A 144 6.79 1.35 2.32
C SER A 144 5.66 1.98 3.12
N ILE A 145 5.72 3.28 3.34
CA ILE A 145 4.68 4.04 4.01
C ILE A 145 4.29 5.28 3.20
N VAL A 146 3.01 5.62 3.28
CA VAL A 146 2.42 6.81 2.67
C VAL A 146 1.33 7.36 3.61
N CYS A 147 1.15 8.67 3.71
CA CYS A 147 0.00 9.20 4.42
C CYS A 147 -1.28 8.91 3.63
N PRO A 148 -2.18 8.03 4.10
CA PRO A 148 -3.35 7.63 3.33
C PRO A 148 -4.38 8.75 3.22
N TYR A 149 -4.42 9.66 4.20
CA TYR A 149 -5.25 10.85 4.17
C TYR A 149 -4.79 11.81 3.06
N GLU A 150 -3.50 12.17 3.05
CA GLU A 150 -2.92 13.03 2.00
C GLU A 150 -3.10 12.42 0.61
N LEU A 151 -2.88 11.10 0.47
CA LEU A 151 -3.07 10.40 -0.79
C LEU A 151 -4.52 10.49 -1.29
N THR A 152 -5.48 10.38 -0.37
CA THR A 152 -6.91 10.49 -0.73
C THR A 152 -7.26 11.91 -1.15
N VAL A 153 -6.89 12.92 -0.35
CA VAL A 153 -7.14 14.34 -0.66
C VAL A 153 -6.53 14.71 -2.01
N ALA A 154 -5.25 14.34 -2.22
CA ALA A 154 -4.55 14.64 -3.46
C ALA A 154 -5.16 13.93 -4.67
N SER A 155 -5.65 12.68 -4.51
CA SER A 155 -6.29 11.94 -5.61
C SER A 155 -7.63 12.55 -6.01
N VAL A 156 -8.46 12.92 -5.03
CA VAL A 156 -9.75 13.59 -5.30
C VAL A 156 -9.53 14.98 -5.87
N GLY A 157 -8.63 15.79 -5.27
CA GLY A 157 -8.27 17.11 -5.77
C GLY A 157 -7.77 17.08 -7.21
N ASN A 158 -6.87 16.14 -7.54
CA ASN A 158 -6.40 15.97 -8.91
C ASN A 158 -7.51 15.61 -9.90
N ALA A 159 -8.49 14.77 -9.48
CA ALA A 159 -9.65 14.49 -10.32
C ALA A 159 -10.50 15.76 -10.56
N MET A 160 -10.69 16.58 -9.51
CA MET A 160 -11.44 17.85 -9.61
C MET A 160 -10.72 18.86 -10.49
N ASP A 161 -9.40 18.99 -10.38
CA ASP A 161 -8.57 19.86 -11.23
C ASP A 161 -8.67 19.47 -12.71
N ASN A 162 -9.01 18.20 -12.98
CA ASN A 162 -9.23 17.67 -14.32
C ASN A 162 -10.73 17.54 -14.69
N GLY A 163 -11.62 18.24 -13.99
CA GLY A 163 -13.03 18.43 -14.38
C GLY A 163 -14.02 17.47 -13.73
N ALA A 164 -13.63 16.68 -12.72
CA ALA A 164 -14.59 15.93 -11.93
C ALA A 164 -15.30 16.84 -10.90
N ASP A 165 -16.59 16.65 -10.68
CA ASP A 165 -17.35 17.31 -9.63
C ASP A 165 -17.42 16.45 -8.35
N LEU A 166 -17.34 17.06 -7.15
CA LEU A 166 -17.51 16.43 -5.85
C LEU A 166 -18.75 16.99 -5.14
#